data_f25bcb23d96044cf29b6c372c1f7f685
#
_entry.id   f25bcb23d96044cf29b6c372c1f7f685
#
_cell.length_a   1.000
_cell.length_b   1.000
_cell.length_c   1.000
_cell.angle_alpha   90.00
_cell.angle_beta   90.00
_cell.angle_gamma   90.00
#
_symmetry.space_group_name_H-M   'P 1'
#
loop_
_entity.id
_entity.type
_entity.pdbx_description
1 polymer ?
#
loop_
_entity_poly.entity_id
_entity_poly.type
_entity_poly.pdbx_seq_one_letter_code
_entity_poly.pdbx_strand_id
1 'polypeptide(L)'
;MVDRVGDWGMRNKKLGKVYTNLLLVIFGGIVLHAPLTVWLSSNFPNYSLLIKSWKEILMLIASLIAVYLLYKNKKFNILKNPLILTITTYAILHFILLFINNQGLMPSLAGLIIDLRYLFFFVLVYVAIQLFPDKKDLFLKVGLFGALVVVVFAILQVFVLPKDFLIHLGYGENTIAPYLTVDQNQDFIRINSTLRGPNPLGAYALIVLALAFSFFVGKKTKRTKKSLTVLSILVFGALIALWFSYSRSAILGAIIAISVIFIVKFFKKLSIKNWLIIGAVLTVSAGGLFAVRNTDFISHIILHENPSEGNNVNSNEGHLKSLDDGFSRMLAQPIGAGVGSTGSASILSDETVIIENQYLFVAHESGWLGLAYFILIYGSILWQLWDKKKDWLALGIFASGLGLAVIGLLLPVFADDTVSIIWWGLAGLVVGGWGIGNGKWGLRNE
;
A
#
# COMPACT_ATOMS: atom_id res chain seq x y z
N MET A 1 6.55 19.14 -46.16
CA MET A 1 5.48 19.05 -45.14
C MET A 1 5.27 17.61 -44.62
N VAL A 2 5.57 16.59 -45.44
CA VAL A 2 5.42 15.16 -45.10
C VAL A 2 6.43 14.69 -44.02
N ASP A 3 7.68 15.18 -44.06
CA ASP A 3 8.73 14.78 -43.08
C ASP A 3 8.47 15.24 -41.63
N ARG A 4 7.75 16.33 -41.45
CA ARG A 4 7.43 16.80 -40.08
C ARG A 4 6.39 15.91 -39.38
N VAL A 5 5.46 15.30 -40.11
CA VAL A 5 4.40 14.44 -39.52
C VAL A 5 4.99 13.10 -39.07
N GLY A 6 5.95 12.53 -39.79
CA GLY A 6 6.65 11.30 -39.44
C GLY A 6 7.53 11.48 -38.18
N ASP A 7 8.25 12.55 -38.09
CA ASP A 7 9.13 12.88 -36.94
C ASP A 7 8.31 13.19 -35.65
N TRP A 8 7.17 13.81 -35.81
CA TRP A 8 6.23 14.09 -34.71
C TRP A 8 5.60 12.82 -34.09
N GLY A 9 5.24 11.84 -34.94
CA GLY A 9 4.71 10.55 -34.47
C GLY A 9 5.77 9.74 -33.71
N MET A 10 7.01 9.74 -34.17
CA MET A 10 8.12 9.08 -33.48
C MET A 10 8.50 9.75 -32.16
N ARG A 11 8.49 11.07 -32.09
CA ARG A 11 8.80 11.84 -30.86
C ARG A 11 7.76 11.58 -29.76
N ASN A 12 6.47 11.54 -30.10
CA ASN A 12 5.42 11.22 -29.13
C ASN A 12 5.52 9.77 -28.61
N LYS A 13 5.90 8.82 -29.46
CA LYS A 13 6.16 7.43 -29.04
C LYS A 13 7.37 7.34 -28.11
N LYS A 14 8.45 8.10 -28.37
CA LYS A 14 9.63 8.15 -27.47
C LYS A 14 9.27 8.72 -26.11
N LEU A 15 8.57 9.86 -26.05
CA LEU A 15 8.15 10.47 -24.78
C LEU A 15 7.16 9.58 -24.02
N GLY A 16 6.23 8.91 -24.69
CA GLY A 16 5.35 7.93 -24.08
C GLY A 16 6.11 6.75 -23.46
N LYS A 17 7.18 6.28 -24.12
CA LYS A 17 8.07 5.26 -23.57
C LYS A 17 8.84 5.78 -22.34
N VAL A 18 9.36 7.01 -22.38
CA VAL A 18 10.03 7.62 -21.23
C VAL A 18 9.06 7.73 -20.05
N TYR A 19 7.86 8.27 -20.28
CA TYR A 19 6.82 8.39 -19.28
C TYR A 19 6.50 7.07 -18.58
N THR A 20 6.18 6.03 -19.38
CA THR A 20 5.86 4.71 -18.82
C THR A 20 7.05 4.08 -18.12
N ASN A 21 8.29 4.26 -18.62
CA ASN A 21 9.49 3.74 -17.98
C ASN A 21 9.76 4.40 -16.62
N LEU A 22 9.55 5.72 -16.47
CA LEU A 22 9.66 6.41 -15.18
C LEU A 22 8.70 5.80 -14.15
N LEU A 23 7.44 5.58 -14.53
CA LEU A 23 6.46 4.95 -13.65
C LEU A 23 6.82 3.50 -13.31
N LEU A 24 7.37 2.74 -14.27
CA LEU A 24 7.83 1.36 -14.04
C LEU A 24 9.03 1.32 -13.10
N VAL A 25 9.96 2.29 -13.20
CA VAL A 25 11.11 2.41 -12.29
C VAL A 25 10.62 2.72 -10.87
N ILE A 26 9.64 3.63 -10.71
CA ILE A 26 9.03 3.89 -9.39
C ILE A 26 8.34 2.63 -8.87
N PHE A 27 7.47 2.02 -9.66
CA PHE A 27 6.66 0.87 -9.27
C PHE A 27 7.47 -0.38 -8.93
N GLY A 28 8.55 -0.63 -9.68
CA GLY A 28 9.45 -1.75 -9.43
C GLY A 28 10.54 -1.46 -8.40
N GLY A 29 11.04 -0.21 -8.37
CA GLY A 29 12.11 0.20 -7.47
C GLY A 29 11.66 0.46 -6.04
N ILE A 30 10.36 0.73 -5.83
CA ILE A 30 9.85 1.07 -4.51
C ILE A 30 10.05 -0.06 -3.48
N VAL A 31 10.06 -1.31 -3.91
CA VAL A 31 10.30 -2.45 -3.03
C VAL A 31 11.74 -2.52 -2.50
N LEU A 32 12.66 -1.81 -3.15
CA LEU A 32 14.06 -1.68 -2.72
C LEU A 32 14.34 -0.31 -2.11
N HIS A 33 13.31 0.54 -1.94
CA HIS A 33 13.47 1.90 -1.46
C HIS A 33 14.19 1.96 -0.10
N ALA A 34 13.74 1.17 0.89
CA ALA A 34 14.33 1.20 2.22
C ALA A 34 15.82 0.80 2.21
N PRO A 35 16.24 -0.39 1.73
CA PRO A 35 17.64 -0.78 1.76
C PRO A 35 18.54 0.12 0.91
N LEU A 36 18.09 0.56 -0.26
CA LEU A 36 18.89 1.44 -1.11
C LEU A 36 19.05 2.84 -0.50
N THR A 37 17.97 3.41 0.04
CA THR A 37 18.05 4.76 0.62
C THR A 37 18.82 4.76 1.95
N VAL A 38 18.70 3.72 2.76
CA VAL A 38 19.52 3.59 3.98
C VAL A 38 20.99 3.47 3.60
N TRP A 39 21.33 2.54 2.71
CA TRP A 39 22.71 2.33 2.30
C TRP A 39 23.34 3.57 1.66
N LEU A 40 22.66 4.20 0.71
CA LEU A 40 23.14 5.42 0.05
C LEU A 40 23.24 6.60 1.04
N SER A 41 22.25 6.80 1.91
CA SER A 41 22.27 7.92 2.87
C SER A 41 23.34 7.75 3.95
N SER A 42 23.66 6.51 4.33
CA SER A 42 24.77 6.23 5.26
C SER A 42 26.14 6.52 4.64
N ASN A 43 26.29 6.28 3.33
CA ASN A 43 27.54 6.56 2.61
C ASN A 43 27.63 8.02 2.12
N PHE A 44 26.49 8.67 1.86
CA PHE A 44 26.41 10.03 1.34
C PHE A 44 25.44 10.90 2.16
N PRO A 45 25.72 11.20 3.43
CA PRO A 45 24.76 11.84 4.35
C PRO A 45 24.32 13.23 3.87
N ASN A 46 25.18 13.99 3.23
CA ASN A 46 24.86 15.33 2.69
C ASN A 46 23.78 15.31 1.59
N TYR A 47 23.57 14.18 0.95
CA TYR A 47 22.57 13.99 -0.12
C TYR A 47 21.36 13.18 0.35
N SER A 48 21.23 12.89 1.65
CA SER A 48 20.20 12.02 2.21
C SER A 48 18.78 12.41 1.80
N LEU A 49 18.46 13.70 1.83
CA LEU A 49 17.13 14.18 1.41
C LEU A 49 16.87 13.89 -0.09
N LEU A 50 17.83 14.19 -0.95
CA LEU A 50 17.74 13.92 -2.39
C LEU A 50 17.58 12.43 -2.67
N ILE A 51 18.39 11.61 -1.99
CA ILE A 51 18.35 10.15 -2.10
C ILE A 51 16.97 9.61 -1.70
N LYS A 52 16.40 10.09 -0.60
CA LYS A 52 15.07 9.66 -0.14
C LYS A 52 13.94 10.13 -1.05
N SER A 53 14.11 11.26 -1.74
CA SER A 53 13.10 11.88 -2.61
C SER A 53 13.16 11.42 -4.08
N TRP A 54 13.92 10.39 -4.42
CA TRP A 54 14.10 9.94 -5.82
C TRP A 54 12.78 9.66 -6.55
N LYS A 55 11.82 9.07 -5.86
CA LYS A 55 10.52 8.70 -6.44
C LYS A 55 9.63 9.92 -6.67
N GLU A 56 9.66 10.90 -5.78
CA GLU A 56 8.93 12.17 -5.92
C GLU A 56 9.50 12.99 -7.10
N ILE A 57 10.82 13.01 -7.26
CA ILE A 57 11.47 13.66 -8.40
C ILE A 57 11.05 12.98 -9.71
N LEU A 58 11.07 11.64 -9.76
CA LEU A 58 10.62 10.91 -10.95
C LEU A 58 9.12 11.12 -11.22
N MET A 59 8.28 11.19 -10.18
CA MET A 59 6.85 11.51 -10.33
C MET A 59 6.64 12.92 -10.88
N LEU A 60 7.42 13.92 -10.43
CA LEU A 60 7.36 15.27 -10.95
C LEU A 60 7.72 15.31 -12.45
N ILE A 61 8.81 14.66 -12.84
CA ILE A 61 9.21 14.56 -14.26
C ILE A 61 8.13 13.85 -15.07
N ALA A 62 7.60 12.75 -14.57
CA ALA A 62 6.52 12.01 -15.21
C ALA A 62 5.25 12.87 -15.38
N SER A 63 4.91 13.72 -14.40
CA SER A 63 3.75 14.61 -14.50
C SER A 63 3.90 15.65 -15.60
N LEU A 64 5.07 16.25 -15.73
CA LEU A 64 5.35 17.22 -16.80
C LEU A 64 5.20 16.56 -18.19
N ILE A 65 5.71 15.32 -18.32
CA ILE A 65 5.56 14.55 -19.56
C ILE A 65 4.09 14.17 -19.80
N ALA A 66 3.35 13.78 -18.74
CA ALA A 66 1.93 13.44 -18.85
C ALA A 66 1.11 14.64 -19.34
N VAL A 67 1.30 15.83 -18.75
CA VAL A 67 0.62 17.06 -19.18
C VAL A 67 0.93 17.37 -20.65
N TYR A 68 2.19 17.28 -21.05
CA TYR A 68 2.58 17.47 -22.45
C TYR A 68 1.90 16.46 -23.38
N LEU A 69 1.87 15.16 -23.02
CA LEU A 69 1.23 14.12 -23.83
C LEU A 69 -0.28 14.33 -23.91
N LEU A 70 -0.95 14.72 -22.81
CA LEU A 70 -2.38 15.04 -22.81
C LEU A 70 -2.68 16.24 -23.70
N TYR A 71 -1.86 17.28 -23.63
CA TYR A 71 -1.97 18.46 -24.51
C TYR A 71 -1.84 18.08 -25.99
N LYS A 72 -0.77 17.39 -26.33
CA LYS A 72 -0.47 16.99 -27.72
C LYS A 72 -1.51 16.07 -28.31
N ASN A 73 -2.01 15.10 -27.52
CA ASN A 73 -3.02 14.15 -27.98
C ASN A 73 -4.46 14.69 -27.86
N LYS A 74 -4.65 15.93 -27.38
CA LYS A 74 -5.98 16.54 -27.10
C LYS A 74 -6.86 15.66 -26.19
N LYS A 75 -6.23 14.98 -25.21
CA LYS A 75 -6.89 13.99 -24.33
C LYS A 75 -7.11 14.48 -22.90
N PHE A 76 -7.18 15.79 -22.66
CA PHE A 76 -7.50 16.32 -21.31
C PHE A 76 -8.84 15.82 -20.74
N ASN A 77 -9.73 15.32 -21.57
CA ASN A 77 -10.97 14.70 -21.13
C ASN A 77 -10.75 13.53 -20.14
N ILE A 78 -9.59 12.89 -20.22
CA ILE A 78 -9.19 11.84 -19.26
C ILE A 78 -9.22 12.36 -17.81
N LEU A 79 -8.83 13.60 -17.59
CA LEU A 79 -8.82 14.23 -16.26
C LEU A 79 -10.20 14.69 -15.77
N LYS A 80 -11.22 14.68 -16.64
CA LYS A 80 -12.60 15.03 -16.26
C LYS A 80 -13.35 13.87 -15.58
N ASN A 81 -12.68 12.75 -15.34
CA ASN A 81 -13.24 11.64 -14.57
C ASN A 81 -13.61 12.13 -13.15
N PRO A 82 -14.83 11.87 -12.64
CA PRO A 82 -15.25 12.32 -11.31
C PRO A 82 -14.29 11.92 -10.20
N LEU A 83 -13.71 10.71 -10.25
CA LEU A 83 -12.73 10.26 -9.28
C LEU A 83 -11.45 11.13 -9.33
N ILE A 84 -10.95 11.45 -10.54
CA ILE A 84 -9.78 12.31 -10.70
C ILE A 84 -10.08 13.74 -10.21
N LEU A 85 -11.28 14.25 -10.47
CA LEU A 85 -11.70 15.55 -9.95
C LEU A 85 -11.76 15.54 -8.42
N THR A 86 -12.29 14.48 -7.81
CA THR A 86 -12.33 14.34 -6.34
C THR A 86 -10.92 14.31 -5.75
N ILE A 87 -9.98 13.57 -6.36
CA ILE A 87 -8.57 13.55 -5.96
C ILE A 87 -7.96 14.96 -6.10
N THR A 88 -8.26 15.66 -7.18
CA THR A 88 -7.77 17.03 -7.40
C THR A 88 -8.30 17.98 -6.33
N THR A 89 -9.60 17.90 -5.99
CA THR A 89 -10.20 18.72 -4.93
C THR A 89 -9.58 18.40 -3.56
N TYR A 90 -9.31 17.12 -3.27
CA TYR A 90 -8.59 16.72 -2.05
C TYR A 90 -7.19 17.31 -1.99
N ALA A 91 -6.45 17.28 -3.11
CA ALA A 91 -5.13 17.91 -3.17
C ALA A 91 -5.21 19.43 -2.98
N ILE A 92 -6.19 20.10 -3.60
CA ILE A 92 -6.41 21.56 -3.41
C ILE A 92 -6.69 21.86 -1.94
N LEU A 93 -7.51 21.04 -1.26
CA LEU A 93 -7.77 21.19 0.17
C LEU A 93 -6.46 21.15 0.98
N HIS A 94 -5.55 20.20 0.70
CA HIS A 94 -4.25 20.13 1.37
C HIS A 94 -3.40 21.38 1.13
N PHE A 95 -3.38 21.91 -0.10
CA PHE A 95 -2.69 23.16 -0.38
C PHE A 95 -3.28 24.36 0.36
N ILE A 96 -4.62 24.42 0.51
CA ILE A 96 -5.28 25.48 1.30
C ILE A 96 -4.90 25.37 2.77
N LEU A 97 -4.87 24.14 3.33
CA LEU A 97 -4.54 23.91 4.73
C LEU A 97 -3.11 24.27 5.10
N LEU A 98 -2.15 24.29 4.13
CA LEU A 98 -0.80 24.80 4.37
C LEU A 98 -0.79 26.26 4.85
N PHE A 99 -1.79 27.04 4.46
CA PHE A 99 -1.88 28.46 4.83
C PHE A 99 -2.77 28.71 6.06
N ILE A 100 -3.72 27.80 6.34
CA ILE A 100 -4.65 27.96 7.46
C ILE A 100 -3.98 27.52 8.77
N ASN A 101 -3.40 26.32 8.79
CA ASN A 101 -2.79 25.70 9.96
C ASN A 101 -1.33 25.33 9.65
N ASN A 102 -0.49 26.34 9.56
CA ASN A 102 0.92 26.19 9.15
C ASN A 102 1.73 25.50 10.26
N GLN A 103 2.30 24.34 9.95
CA GLN A 103 3.20 23.58 10.83
C GLN A 103 4.69 23.95 10.66
N GLY A 104 4.99 24.98 9.88
CA GLY A 104 6.34 25.29 9.41
C GLY A 104 6.64 24.61 8.06
N LEU A 105 7.68 25.11 7.38
CA LEU A 105 7.95 24.71 6.00
C LEU A 105 8.27 23.23 5.86
N MET A 106 9.16 22.69 6.69
CA MET A 106 9.63 21.30 6.55
C MET A 106 8.57 20.26 6.92
N PRO A 107 7.87 20.35 8.07
CA PRO A 107 6.77 19.45 8.38
C PRO A 107 5.65 19.49 7.33
N SER A 108 5.26 20.69 6.90
CA SER A 108 4.20 20.88 5.90
C SER A 108 4.55 20.27 4.55
N LEU A 109 5.77 20.43 4.06
CA LEU A 109 6.23 19.79 2.82
C LEU A 109 6.30 18.27 2.95
N ALA A 110 6.80 17.76 4.08
CA ALA A 110 6.87 16.33 4.34
C ALA A 110 5.47 15.73 4.42
N GLY A 111 4.53 16.35 5.14
CA GLY A 111 3.14 15.94 5.24
C GLY A 111 2.46 15.92 3.88
N LEU A 112 2.57 17.00 3.11
CA LEU A 112 2.00 17.10 1.76
C LEU A 112 2.48 15.93 0.85
N ILE A 113 3.76 15.59 0.93
CA ILE A 113 4.33 14.48 0.18
C ILE A 113 3.73 13.15 0.66
N ILE A 114 3.67 12.93 1.97
CA ILE A 114 3.15 11.69 2.56
C ILE A 114 1.68 11.48 2.17
N ASP A 115 0.86 12.52 2.26
CA ASP A 115 -0.58 12.44 2.05
C ASP A 115 -0.98 12.32 0.59
N LEU A 116 -0.24 12.94 -0.32
CA LEU A 116 -0.66 13.03 -1.71
C LEU A 116 0.11 12.12 -2.66
N ARG A 117 1.31 11.63 -2.31
CA ARG A 117 2.18 10.88 -3.25
C ARG A 117 1.50 9.65 -3.87
N TYR A 118 0.75 8.89 -3.09
CA TYR A 118 0.11 7.67 -3.57
C TYR A 118 -1.11 7.97 -4.45
N LEU A 119 -1.87 9.00 -4.14
CA LEU A 119 -2.96 9.51 -4.99
C LEU A 119 -2.40 10.04 -6.30
N PHE A 120 -1.31 10.77 -6.23
CA PHE A 120 -0.62 11.32 -7.39
C PHE A 120 -0.08 10.21 -8.28
N PHE A 121 0.55 9.19 -7.68
CA PHE A 121 1.01 8.02 -8.43
C PHE A 121 -0.15 7.25 -9.08
N PHE A 122 -1.28 7.08 -8.37
CA PHE A 122 -2.50 6.51 -8.94
C PHE A 122 -2.93 7.27 -10.21
N VAL A 123 -3.01 8.61 -10.15
CA VAL A 123 -3.40 9.43 -11.30
C VAL A 123 -2.43 9.27 -12.46
N LEU A 124 -1.12 9.27 -12.19
CA LEU A 124 -0.11 9.06 -13.23
C LEU A 124 -0.25 7.68 -13.91
N VAL A 125 -0.43 6.61 -13.13
CA VAL A 125 -0.65 5.27 -13.69
C VAL A 125 -1.99 5.20 -14.44
N TYR A 126 -3.06 5.78 -13.91
CA TYR A 126 -4.35 5.91 -14.58
C TYR A 126 -4.21 6.56 -15.96
N VAL A 127 -3.53 7.72 -16.05
CA VAL A 127 -3.27 8.42 -17.31
C VAL A 127 -2.39 7.58 -18.25
N ALA A 128 -1.37 6.89 -17.71
CA ALA A 128 -0.51 6.01 -18.50
C ALA A 128 -1.30 4.92 -19.21
N ILE A 129 -2.23 4.27 -18.51
CA ILE A 129 -3.04 3.18 -19.08
C ILE A 129 -4.10 3.72 -20.04
N GLN A 130 -4.65 4.90 -19.79
CA GLN A 130 -5.56 5.57 -20.74
C GLN A 130 -4.86 5.95 -22.06
N LEU A 131 -3.58 6.31 -22.01
CA LEU A 131 -2.81 6.65 -23.20
C LEU A 131 -2.16 5.43 -23.87
N PHE A 132 -1.72 4.45 -23.08
CA PHE A 132 -0.91 3.30 -23.50
C PHE A 132 -1.42 2.00 -22.85
N PRO A 133 -2.60 1.49 -23.22
CA PRO A 133 -3.21 0.32 -22.59
C PRO A 133 -2.38 -0.97 -22.75
N ASP A 134 -1.56 -1.06 -23.79
CA ASP A 134 -0.62 -2.16 -24.04
C ASP A 134 0.46 -2.30 -22.96
N LYS A 135 0.70 -1.28 -22.16
CA LYS A 135 1.70 -1.29 -21.07
C LYS A 135 1.23 -2.00 -19.81
N LYS A 136 -0.06 -2.30 -19.66
CA LYS A 136 -0.62 -2.97 -18.47
C LYS A 136 0.15 -4.24 -18.11
N ASP A 137 0.43 -5.10 -19.09
CA ASP A 137 1.15 -6.36 -18.86
C ASP A 137 2.59 -6.14 -18.38
N LEU A 138 3.23 -5.05 -18.81
CA LEU A 138 4.58 -4.71 -18.38
C LEU A 138 4.59 -4.28 -16.89
N PHE A 139 3.62 -3.47 -16.46
CA PHE A 139 3.44 -3.15 -15.04
C PHE A 139 3.22 -4.40 -14.20
N LEU A 140 2.38 -5.33 -14.67
CA LEU A 140 2.15 -6.59 -13.94
C LEU A 140 3.41 -7.45 -13.83
N LYS A 141 4.23 -7.50 -14.89
CA LYS A 141 5.53 -8.22 -14.86
C LYS A 141 6.51 -7.57 -13.89
N VAL A 142 6.61 -6.24 -13.88
CA VAL A 142 7.46 -5.49 -12.95
C VAL A 142 6.98 -5.66 -11.50
N GLY A 143 5.67 -5.56 -11.26
CA GLY A 143 5.10 -5.82 -9.93
C GLY A 143 5.33 -7.26 -9.46
N LEU A 144 5.21 -8.25 -10.34
CA LEU A 144 5.53 -9.65 -10.04
C LEU A 144 7.01 -9.82 -9.67
N PHE A 145 7.92 -9.19 -10.41
CA PHE A 145 9.34 -9.23 -10.10
C PHE A 145 9.63 -8.58 -8.74
N GLY A 146 9.05 -7.41 -8.46
CA GLY A 146 9.16 -6.76 -7.15
C GLY A 146 8.62 -7.64 -6.01
N ALA A 147 7.47 -8.31 -6.22
CA ALA A 147 6.93 -9.24 -5.24
C ALA A 147 7.87 -10.42 -4.97
N LEU A 148 8.48 -10.98 -6.02
CA LEU A 148 9.47 -12.06 -5.87
C LEU A 148 10.68 -11.58 -5.07
N VAL A 149 11.20 -10.37 -5.32
CA VAL A 149 12.32 -9.81 -4.55
C VAL A 149 11.98 -9.75 -3.06
N VAL A 150 10.82 -9.19 -2.71
CA VAL A 150 10.39 -9.07 -1.30
C VAL A 150 10.24 -10.44 -0.64
N VAL A 151 9.50 -11.37 -1.27
CA VAL A 151 9.20 -12.66 -0.62
C VAL A 151 10.43 -13.58 -0.56
N VAL A 152 11.30 -13.53 -1.56
CA VAL A 152 12.55 -14.31 -1.55
C VAL A 152 13.51 -13.76 -0.48
N PHE A 153 13.64 -12.44 -0.36
CA PHE A 153 14.47 -11.86 0.68
C PHE A 153 13.91 -12.15 2.09
N ALA A 154 12.58 -12.17 2.26
CA ALA A 154 11.96 -12.61 3.52
C ALA A 154 12.31 -14.06 3.87
N ILE A 155 12.27 -14.98 2.89
CA ILE A 155 12.70 -16.38 3.09
C ILE A 155 14.19 -16.43 3.50
N LEU A 156 15.04 -15.67 2.81
CA LEU A 156 16.47 -15.60 3.13
C LEU A 156 16.72 -15.06 4.54
N GLN A 157 16.00 -14.01 4.97
CA GLN A 157 16.12 -13.44 6.32
C GLN A 157 15.74 -14.43 7.42
N VAL A 158 14.75 -15.30 7.17
CA VAL A 158 14.30 -16.26 8.18
C VAL A 158 15.21 -17.48 8.25
N PHE A 159 15.68 -18.00 7.11
CA PHE A 159 16.30 -19.32 7.07
C PHE A 159 17.81 -19.32 6.78
N VAL A 160 18.37 -18.21 6.26
CA VAL A 160 19.73 -18.21 5.73
C VAL A 160 20.60 -17.10 6.32
N LEU A 161 20.04 -15.87 6.41
CA LEU A 161 20.80 -14.69 6.81
C LEU A 161 20.83 -14.56 8.34
N PRO A 162 21.92 -14.04 8.94
CA PRO A 162 21.92 -13.67 10.34
C PRO A 162 20.90 -12.54 10.60
N LYS A 163 20.38 -12.49 11.83
CA LYS A 163 19.32 -11.53 12.22
C LYS A 163 19.72 -10.06 12.00
N ASP A 164 20.97 -9.77 12.15
CA ASP A 164 21.59 -8.46 12.03
C ASP A 164 22.16 -8.14 10.63
N PHE A 165 21.91 -9.00 9.65
CA PHE A 165 22.44 -8.85 8.27
C PHE A 165 22.27 -7.42 7.71
N LEU A 166 21.15 -6.77 7.98
CA LEU A 166 20.86 -5.43 7.46
C LEU A 166 21.80 -4.35 8.01
N ILE A 167 22.53 -4.59 9.11
CA ILE A 167 23.56 -3.68 9.64
C ILE A 167 24.63 -3.39 8.55
N HIS A 168 24.99 -4.39 7.75
CA HIS A 168 25.92 -4.22 6.64
C HIS A 168 25.43 -3.26 5.54
N LEU A 169 24.13 -2.96 5.52
CA LEU A 169 23.51 -1.97 4.65
C LEU A 169 23.30 -0.60 5.33
N GLY A 170 23.88 -0.39 6.52
CA GLY A 170 23.75 0.87 7.25
C GLY A 170 22.50 0.99 8.12
N TYR A 171 21.79 -0.13 8.35
CA TYR A 171 20.69 -0.14 9.32
C TYR A 171 21.23 -0.05 10.75
N GLY A 172 20.55 0.70 11.62
CA GLY A 172 20.98 0.93 13.00
C GLY A 172 20.14 2.01 13.69
N GLU A 173 20.56 2.43 14.87
CA GLU A 173 19.83 3.37 15.74
C GLU A 173 19.48 4.71 15.05
N ASN A 174 20.39 5.22 14.22
CA ASN A 174 20.20 6.51 13.52
C ASN A 174 19.46 6.38 12.18
N THR A 175 19.03 5.17 11.79
CA THR A 175 18.37 4.92 10.51
C THR A 175 17.10 4.10 10.72
N ILE A 176 17.06 2.89 10.20
CA ILE A 176 16.00 1.91 10.42
C ILE A 176 16.61 0.75 11.21
N ALA A 177 15.93 0.29 12.25
CA ALA A 177 16.39 -0.88 12.98
C ALA A 177 16.54 -2.10 12.05
N PRO A 178 17.62 -2.88 12.16
CA PRO A 178 17.87 -4.03 11.28
C PRO A 178 16.81 -5.12 11.43
N TYR A 179 16.24 -5.24 12.60
CA TYR A 179 15.07 -6.06 12.95
C TYR A 179 14.36 -5.43 14.15
N LEU A 180 13.15 -5.84 14.41
CA LEU A 180 12.44 -5.57 15.65
C LEU A 180 12.20 -6.89 16.39
N THR A 181 11.71 -6.81 17.61
CA THR A 181 11.29 -7.97 18.39
C THR A 181 9.84 -7.80 18.83
N VAL A 182 9.19 -8.90 19.19
CA VAL A 182 7.89 -8.84 19.85
C VAL A 182 8.12 -8.55 21.32
N ASP A 183 7.56 -7.47 21.83
CA ASP A 183 7.64 -7.05 23.25
C ASP A 183 9.06 -7.15 23.84
N GLN A 184 10.08 -6.77 23.03
CA GLN A 184 11.53 -6.84 23.36
C GLN A 184 12.08 -8.26 23.60
N ASN A 185 11.29 -9.31 23.33
CA ASN A 185 11.73 -10.68 23.44
C ASN A 185 12.60 -11.07 22.23
N GLN A 186 13.88 -11.39 22.49
CA GLN A 186 14.87 -11.73 21.47
C GLN A 186 14.62 -13.09 20.78
N ASP A 187 13.74 -13.93 21.31
CA ASP A 187 13.36 -15.20 20.68
C ASP A 187 12.37 -15.00 19.53
N PHE A 188 11.68 -13.84 19.49
CA PHE A 188 10.64 -13.52 18.50
C PHE A 188 11.04 -12.33 17.64
N ILE A 189 11.89 -12.60 16.66
CA ILE A 189 12.42 -11.59 15.73
C ILE A 189 11.40 -11.28 14.64
N ARG A 190 11.09 -10.00 14.47
CA ARG A 190 10.26 -9.45 13.42
C ARG A 190 11.13 -8.99 12.25
N ILE A 191 10.96 -9.60 11.09
CA ILE A 191 11.73 -9.28 9.89
C ILE A 191 11.14 -8.07 9.14
N ASN A 192 12.00 -7.35 8.42
CA ASN A 192 11.62 -6.22 7.56
C ASN A 192 11.56 -6.61 6.07
N SER A 193 12.21 -7.69 5.68
CA SER A 193 12.57 -7.95 4.29
C SER A 193 13.26 -6.72 3.67
N THR A 194 12.85 -6.32 2.48
CA THR A 194 13.35 -5.10 1.82
C THR A 194 12.49 -3.87 2.12
N LEU A 195 11.54 -3.94 3.06
CA LEU A 195 10.67 -2.85 3.42
C LEU A 195 11.18 -2.10 4.66
N ARG A 196 10.52 -0.99 4.97
CA ARG A 196 10.90 -0.12 6.08
C ARG A 196 10.71 -0.76 7.47
N GLY A 197 9.86 -1.77 7.58
CA GLY A 197 9.57 -2.40 8.86
C GLY A 197 8.61 -3.59 8.74
N PRO A 198 8.37 -4.30 9.86
CA PRO A 198 7.54 -5.51 9.86
C PRO A 198 6.07 -5.27 9.50
N ASN A 199 5.46 -4.18 9.99
CA ASN A 199 4.06 -3.87 9.68
C ASN A 199 3.84 -3.58 8.18
N PRO A 200 4.65 -2.75 7.50
CA PRO A 200 4.66 -2.65 6.04
C PRO A 200 4.86 -3.98 5.34
N LEU A 201 5.77 -4.83 5.83
CA LEU A 201 5.99 -6.16 5.25
C LEU A 201 4.74 -7.03 5.33
N GLY A 202 4.06 -7.08 6.47
CA GLY A 202 2.81 -7.80 6.63
C GLY A 202 1.70 -7.28 5.70
N ALA A 203 1.54 -5.97 5.59
CA ALA A 203 0.58 -5.34 4.68
C ALA A 203 0.90 -5.62 3.20
N TYR A 204 2.18 -5.63 2.82
CA TYR A 204 2.61 -6.02 1.48
C TYR A 204 2.35 -7.50 1.19
N ALA A 205 2.66 -8.39 2.13
CA ALA A 205 2.41 -9.82 2.03
C ALA A 205 0.91 -10.13 1.83
N LEU A 206 0.03 -9.40 2.51
CA LEU A 206 -1.42 -9.44 2.30
C LEU A 206 -1.79 -9.15 0.85
N ILE A 207 -1.23 -8.09 0.23
CA ILE A 207 -1.49 -7.75 -1.18
C ILE A 207 -1.05 -8.89 -2.08
N VAL A 208 0.14 -9.44 -1.87
CA VAL A 208 0.68 -10.56 -2.66
C VAL A 208 -0.21 -11.80 -2.53
N LEU A 209 -0.62 -12.17 -1.30
CA LEU A 209 -1.49 -13.32 -1.06
C LEU A 209 -2.86 -13.15 -1.71
N ALA A 210 -3.49 -11.98 -1.58
CA ALA A 210 -4.77 -11.70 -2.20
C ALA A 210 -4.71 -11.81 -3.74
N LEU A 211 -3.68 -11.23 -4.37
CA LEU A 211 -3.47 -11.31 -5.80
C LEU A 211 -3.17 -12.75 -6.25
N ALA A 212 -2.30 -13.47 -5.55
CA ALA A 212 -1.95 -14.84 -5.85
C ALA A 212 -3.18 -15.77 -5.74
N PHE A 213 -3.96 -15.64 -4.67
CA PHE A 213 -5.17 -16.45 -4.47
C PHE A 213 -6.25 -16.09 -5.51
N SER A 214 -6.48 -14.81 -5.77
CA SER A 214 -7.44 -14.37 -6.80
C SER A 214 -7.04 -14.86 -8.19
N PHE A 215 -5.75 -14.81 -8.54
CA PHE A 215 -5.22 -15.39 -9.77
C PHE A 215 -5.42 -16.90 -9.81
N PHE A 216 -5.16 -17.59 -8.70
CA PHE A 216 -5.34 -19.03 -8.60
C PHE A 216 -6.78 -19.46 -8.84
N VAL A 217 -7.77 -18.79 -8.26
CA VAL A 217 -9.19 -19.17 -8.41
C VAL A 217 -9.86 -18.56 -9.64
N GLY A 218 -9.31 -17.50 -10.21
CA GLY A 218 -9.92 -16.72 -11.29
C GLY A 218 -9.53 -17.15 -12.70
N LYS A 219 -8.33 -17.66 -12.91
CA LYS A 219 -7.81 -17.97 -14.24
C LYS A 219 -8.16 -19.39 -14.67
N LYS A 220 -9.00 -19.54 -15.69
CA LYS A 220 -9.46 -20.84 -16.24
C LYS A 220 -8.45 -21.50 -17.20
N THR A 221 -7.40 -20.80 -17.66
CA THR A 221 -6.41 -21.35 -18.61
C THR A 221 -5.48 -22.35 -17.92
N LYS A 222 -5.08 -23.41 -18.67
CA LYS A 222 -4.07 -24.38 -18.20
C LYS A 222 -2.81 -23.63 -17.77
N ARG A 223 -2.39 -23.84 -16.53
CA ARG A 223 -1.18 -23.26 -15.97
C ARG A 223 0.03 -24.07 -16.40
N THR A 224 1.08 -23.38 -16.81
CA THR A 224 2.37 -24.03 -17.09
C THR A 224 3.05 -24.41 -15.77
N LYS A 225 3.95 -25.41 -15.79
CA LYS A 225 4.77 -25.77 -14.62
C LYS A 225 5.49 -24.54 -14.07
N LYS A 226 6.09 -23.71 -14.95
CA LYS A 226 6.74 -22.45 -14.57
C LYS A 226 5.82 -21.48 -13.82
N SER A 227 4.58 -21.29 -14.27
CA SER A 227 3.64 -20.40 -13.59
C SER A 227 3.20 -20.94 -12.21
N LEU A 228 3.10 -22.25 -12.07
CA LEU A 228 2.80 -22.89 -10.77
C LEU A 228 3.98 -22.73 -9.80
N THR A 229 5.22 -22.95 -10.25
CA THR A 229 6.43 -22.76 -9.43
C THR A 229 6.52 -21.32 -8.92
N VAL A 230 6.35 -20.33 -9.81
CA VAL A 230 6.38 -18.91 -9.41
C VAL A 230 5.27 -18.61 -8.40
N LEU A 231 4.06 -19.10 -8.63
CA LEU A 231 2.93 -18.92 -7.72
C LEU A 231 3.22 -19.57 -6.34
N SER A 232 3.81 -20.77 -6.33
CA SER A 232 4.17 -21.45 -5.07
C SER A 232 5.22 -20.66 -4.29
N ILE A 233 6.25 -20.12 -4.95
CA ILE A 233 7.26 -19.27 -4.30
C ILE A 233 6.61 -18.00 -3.74
N LEU A 234 5.72 -17.36 -4.49
CA LEU A 234 5.02 -16.16 -4.03
C LEU A 234 4.16 -16.43 -2.80
N VAL A 235 3.35 -17.51 -2.85
CA VAL A 235 2.46 -17.85 -1.74
C VAL A 235 3.27 -18.26 -0.51
N PHE A 236 4.24 -19.15 -0.67
CA PHE A 236 5.07 -19.60 0.45
C PHE A 236 5.85 -18.43 1.08
N GLY A 237 6.55 -17.65 0.27
CA GLY A 237 7.32 -16.52 0.78
C GLY A 237 6.45 -15.41 1.37
N ALA A 238 5.24 -15.16 0.82
CA ALA A 238 4.32 -14.20 1.40
C ALA A 238 3.71 -14.71 2.72
N LEU A 239 3.49 -16.02 2.88
CA LEU A 239 3.09 -16.59 4.17
C LEU A 239 4.22 -16.46 5.22
N ILE A 240 5.48 -16.72 4.83
CA ILE A 240 6.64 -16.49 5.69
C ILE A 240 6.74 -15.00 6.06
N ALA A 241 6.65 -14.09 5.09
CA ALA A 241 6.70 -12.65 5.33
C ALA A 241 5.57 -12.19 6.27
N LEU A 242 4.35 -12.67 6.06
CA LEU A 242 3.19 -12.35 6.90
C LEU A 242 3.39 -12.86 8.33
N TRP A 243 3.81 -14.11 8.49
CA TRP A 243 4.00 -14.73 9.80
C TRP A 243 5.12 -14.05 10.60
N PHE A 244 6.32 -13.98 10.03
CA PHE A 244 7.49 -13.39 10.70
C PHE A 244 7.49 -11.85 10.73
N SER A 245 6.49 -11.20 10.15
CA SER A 245 6.21 -9.80 10.44
C SER A 245 5.64 -9.61 11.85
N TYR A 246 5.02 -10.65 12.41
CA TYR A 246 4.25 -10.59 13.67
C TYR A 246 3.24 -9.42 13.70
N SER A 247 2.72 -9.03 12.54
CA SER A 247 1.72 -7.97 12.42
C SER A 247 0.31 -8.56 12.51
N ARG A 248 -0.29 -8.48 13.68
CA ARG A 248 -1.67 -8.97 13.94
C ARG A 248 -2.69 -8.34 13.00
N SER A 249 -2.58 -7.03 12.78
CA SER A 249 -3.46 -6.30 11.85
C SER A 249 -3.32 -6.81 10.40
N ALA A 250 -2.10 -7.15 9.96
CA ALA A 250 -1.87 -7.68 8.64
C ALA A 250 -2.41 -9.12 8.48
N ILE A 251 -2.29 -9.95 9.52
CA ILE A 251 -2.89 -11.31 9.53
C ILE A 251 -4.41 -11.20 9.42
N LEU A 252 -5.04 -10.35 10.23
CA LEU A 252 -6.49 -10.11 10.16
C LEU A 252 -6.92 -9.60 8.79
N GLY A 253 -6.20 -8.61 8.26
CA GLY A 253 -6.43 -8.09 6.92
C GLY A 253 -6.30 -9.16 5.82
N ALA A 254 -5.31 -10.07 5.92
CA ALA A 254 -5.11 -11.16 4.99
C ALA A 254 -6.26 -12.18 5.06
N ILE A 255 -6.73 -12.53 6.26
CA ILE A 255 -7.88 -13.40 6.46
C ILE A 255 -9.12 -12.79 5.79
N ILE A 256 -9.38 -11.49 5.99
CA ILE A 256 -10.50 -10.79 5.37
C ILE A 256 -10.37 -10.81 3.84
N ALA A 257 -9.20 -10.46 3.30
CA ALA A 257 -8.97 -10.45 1.86
C ALA A 257 -9.22 -11.83 1.21
N ILE A 258 -8.66 -12.88 1.79
CA ILE A 258 -8.85 -14.27 1.30
C ILE A 258 -10.31 -14.70 1.43
N SER A 259 -10.97 -14.39 2.54
CA SER A 259 -12.38 -14.70 2.77
C SER A 259 -13.29 -14.02 1.75
N VAL A 260 -13.05 -12.76 1.43
CA VAL A 260 -13.80 -12.02 0.39
C VAL A 260 -13.66 -12.70 -0.97
N ILE A 261 -12.44 -13.04 -1.38
CA ILE A 261 -12.21 -13.74 -2.66
C ILE A 261 -12.92 -15.09 -2.65
N PHE A 262 -12.82 -15.84 -1.55
CA PHE A 262 -13.46 -17.14 -1.40
C PHE A 262 -14.99 -17.01 -1.51
N ILE A 263 -15.60 -16.09 -0.80
CA ILE A 263 -17.04 -15.83 -0.85
C ILE A 263 -17.47 -15.46 -2.28
N VAL A 264 -16.81 -14.50 -2.92
CA VAL A 264 -17.15 -14.06 -4.28
C VAL A 264 -17.09 -15.19 -5.31
N LYS A 265 -16.12 -16.11 -5.17
CA LYS A 265 -15.92 -17.19 -6.16
C LYS A 265 -16.70 -18.46 -5.85
N PHE A 266 -16.97 -18.75 -4.61
CA PHE A 266 -17.51 -20.05 -4.20
C PHE A 266 -18.87 -19.99 -3.52
N PHE A 267 -19.36 -18.82 -3.08
CA PHE A 267 -20.62 -18.71 -2.33
C PHE A 267 -21.79 -19.44 -3.01
N LYS A 268 -22.00 -19.22 -4.31
CA LYS A 268 -23.08 -19.87 -5.08
C LYS A 268 -22.83 -21.35 -5.43
N LYS A 269 -21.62 -21.85 -5.19
CA LYS A 269 -21.21 -23.23 -5.54
C LYS A 269 -21.22 -24.18 -4.35
N LEU A 270 -21.20 -23.63 -3.15
CA LEU A 270 -21.19 -24.42 -1.92
C LEU A 270 -22.62 -24.71 -1.47
N SER A 271 -22.89 -25.96 -1.15
CA SER A 271 -24.14 -26.39 -0.50
C SER A 271 -24.18 -25.84 0.93
N ILE A 272 -25.39 -25.78 1.51
CA ILE A 272 -25.57 -25.40 2.90
C ILE A 272 -24.75 -26.30 3.85
N LYS A 273 -24.64 -27.60 3.53
CA LYS A 273 -23.81 -28.55 4.28
C LYS A 273 -22.34 -28.11 4.33
N ASN A 274 -21.77 -27.63 3.20
CA ASN A 274 -20.38 -27.17 3.16
C ASN A 274 -20.20 -25.88 3.99
N TRP A 275 -21.18 -24.99 3.97
CA TRP A 275 -21.15 -23.79 4.81
C TRP A 275 -21.20 -24.12 6.30
N LEU A 276 -22.03 -25.14 6.69
CA LEU A 276 -22.08 -25.59 8.07
C LEU A 276 -20.75 -26.25 8.50
N ILE A 277 -20.10 -27.00 7.61
CA ILE A 277 -18.77 -27.58 7.89
C ILE A 277 -17.74 -26.47 8.07
N ILE A 278 -17.70 -25.46 7.17
CA ILE A 278 -16.80 -24.32 7.29
C ILE A 278 -17.05 -23.57 8.62
N GLY A 279 -18.30 -23.30 8.94
CA GLY A 279 -18.70 -22.70 10.21
C GLY A 279 -18.23 -23.50 11.43
N ALA A 280 -18.44 -24.81 11.41
CA ALA A 280 -18.00 -25.71 12.48
C ALA A 280 -16.47 -25.71 12.64
N VAL A 281 -15.72 -25.78 11.52
CA VAL A 281 -14.25 -25.71 11.54
C VAL A 281 -13.77 -24.37 12.12
N LEU A 282 -14.35 -23.25 11.70
CA LEU A 282 -14.00 -21.94 12.24
C LEU A 282 -14.31 -21.83 13.74
N THR A 283 -15.45 -22.35 14.19
CA THR A 283 -15.84 -22.36 15.61
C THR A 283 -14.89 -23.23 16.44
N VAL A 284 -14.55 -24.43 15.95
CA VAL A 284 -13.58 -25.31 16.62
C VAL A 284 -12.20 -24.68 16.67
N SER A 285 -11.75 -24.03 15.56
CA SER A 285 -10.47 -23.33 15.53
C SER A 285 -10.43 -22.15 16.52
N ALA A 286 -11.48 -21.35 16.57
CA ALA A 286 -11.60 -20.24 17.53
C ALA A 286 -11.66 -20.76 18.98
N GLY A 287 -12.42 -21.83 19.24
CA GLY A 287 -12.46 -22.50 20.54
C GLY A 287 -11.12 -23.09 20.96
N GLY A 288 -10.41 -23.69 20.00
CA GLY A 288 -9.04 -24.19 20.21
C GLY A 288 -8.06 -23.08 20.58
N LEU A 289 -8.06 -21.97 19.82
CA LEU A 289 -7.25 -20.79 20.15
C LEU A 289 -7.58 -20.21 21.53
N PHE A 290 -8.87 -20.16 21.87
CA PHE A 290 -9.30 -19.70 23.18
C PHE A 290 -8.85 -20.65 24.31
N ALA A 291 -8.90 -21.96 24.08
CA ALA A 291 -8.46 -22.93 25.07
C ALA A 291 -6.94 -22.88 25.36
N VAL A 292 -6.14 -22.53 24.36
CA VAL A 292 -4.67 -22.40 24.49
C VAL A 292 -4.19 -20.96 24.68
N ARG A 293 -5.11 -20.00 24.93
CA ARG A 293 -4.77 -18.57 25.04
C ARG A 293 -3.75 -18.25 26.14
N ASN A 294 -3.72 -19.04 27.20
CA ASN A 294 -2.81 -18.87 28.35
C ASN A 294 -1.44 -19.55 28.14
N THR A 295 -1.18 -20.13 26.97
CA THR A 295 0.16 -20.63 26.66
C THR A 295 1.08 -19.46 26.33
N ASP A 296 2.36 -19.54 26.72
CA ASP A 296 3.35 -18.48 26.50
C ASP A 296 3.37 -17.98 25.06
N PHE A 297 3.26 -18.88 24.09
CA PHE A 297 3.22 -18.53 22.67
C PHE A 297 2.00 -17.68 22.32
N ILE A 298 0.80 -18.05 22.76
CA ILE A 298 -0.43 -17.31 22.42
C ILE A 298 -0.49 -16.00 23.20
N SER A 299 -0.19 -16.00 24.49
CA SER A 299 -0.24 -14.78 25.31
C SER A 299 0.81 -13.76 24.90
N HIS A 300 2.06 -14.18 24.66
CA HIS A 300 3.14 -13.26 24.28
C HIS A 300 3.11 -12.86 22.81
N ILE A 301 2.86 -13.82 21.89
CA ILE A 301 3.05 -13.60 20.45
C ILE A 301 1.76 -13.13 19.77
N ILE A 302 0.62 -13.71 20.15
CA ILE A 302 -0.66 -13.40 19.49
C ILE A 302 -1.43 -12.34 20.25
N LEU A 303 -1.48 -12.42 21.59
CA LEU A 303 -2.26 -11.50 22.42
C LEU A 303 -1.44 -10.31 22.93
N HIS A 304 -0.12 -10.43 23.04
CA HIS A 304 0.79 -9.42 23.62
C HIS A 304 0.36 -9.01 25.04
N GLU A 305 -0.05 -10.00 25.87
CA GLU A 305 -0.61 -9.76 27.19
C GLU A 305 0.41 -9.74 28.32
N ASN A 306 1.62 -10.25 28.11
CA ASN A 306 2.68 -10.25 29.13
C ASN A 306 3.92 -9.50 28.64
N PRO A 307 4.19 -8.28 29.13
CA PRO A 307 5.49 -7.66 28.95
C PRO A 307 6.53 -8.50 29.72
N SER A 308 7.64 -8.83 29.06
CA SER A 308 8.82 -9.38 29.73
C SER A 308 9.17 -8.50 30.92
N GLU A 309 9.56 -9.07 32.04
CA GLU A 309 9.89 -8.37 33.28
C GLU A 309 10.75 -7.12 33.00
N GLY A 310 10.17 -5.93 33.26
CA GLY A 310 10.90 -4.66 33.23
C GLY A 310 10.34 -3.54 32.36
N ASN A 311 9.38 -3.76 31.46
CA ASN A 311 8.76 -2.68 30.69
C ASN A 311 7.24 -2.64 30.89
N ASN A 312 6.79 -1.56 31.53
CA ASN A 312 5.37 -1.27 31.82
C ASN A 312 4.57 -0.77 30.59
N VAL A 313 5.04 -0.99 29.36
CA VAL A 313 4.31 -0.53 28.16
C VAL A 313 3.61 -1.71 27.51
N ASN A 314 2.36 -1.91 27.85
CA ASN A 314 1.47 -2.83 27.18
C ASN A 314 1.14 -2.25 25.79
N SER A 315 1.57 -2.94 24.71
CA SER A 315 1.32 -2.51 23.33
C SER A 315 -0.17 -2.24 23.06
N ASN A 316 -1.07 -3.03 23.66
CA ASN A 316 -2.51 -2.86 23.50
C ASN A 316 -3.02 -1.56 24.17
N GLU A 317 -2.50 -1.20 25.34
CA GLU A 317 -2.83 0.06 26.03
C GLU A 317 -2.33 1.26 25.23
N GLY A 318 -1.13 1.17 24.63
CA GLY A 318 -0.58 2.19 23.75
C GLY A 318 -1.47 2.45 22.54
N HIS A 319 -1.94 1.39 21.88
CA HIS A 319 -2.87 1.51 20.76
C HIS A 319 -4.22 2.10 21.16
N LEU A 320 -4.81 1.66 22.28
CA LEU A 320 -6.08 2.19 22.78
C LEU A 320 -5.96 3.67 23.15
N LYS A 321 -4.87 4.07 23.81
CA LYS A 321 -4.61 5.48 24.14
C LYS A 321 -4.42 6.33 22.87
N SER A 322 -3.69 5.83 21.88
CA SER A 322 -3.54 6.52 20.60
C SER A 322 -4.86 6.67 19.85
N LEU A 323 -5.77 5.68 19.91
CA LEU A 323 -7.10 5.78 19.34
C LEU A 323 -7.98 6.81 20.07
N ASP A 324 -7.97 6.82 21.39
CA ASP A 324 -8.73 7.78 22.22
C ASP A 324 -8.25 9.22 22.01
N ASP A 325 -6.93 9.44 22.03
CA ASP A 325 -6.32 10.75 21.73
C ASP A 325 -6.64 11.20 20.31
N GLY A 326 -6.46 10.31 19.31
CA GLY A 326 -6.77 10.62 17.91
C GLY A 326 -8.25 10.95 17.69
N PHE A 327 -9.16 10.24 18.35
CA PHE A 327 -10.59 10.51 18.27
C PHE A 327 -10.95 11.84 18.94
N SER A 328 -10.40 12.12 20.12
CA SER A 328 -10.58 13.38 20.83
C SER A 328 -10.07 14.57 20.02
N ARG A 329 -8.90 14.44 19.38
CA ARG A 329 -8.34 15.45 18.47
C ARG A 329 -9.23 15.67 17.25
N MET A 330 -9.74 14.60 16.63
CA MET A 330 -10.66 14.69 15.50
C MET A 330 -11.93 15.48 15.84
N LEU A 331 -12.49 15.29 17.04
CA LEU A 331 -13.68 16.02 17.49
C LEU A 331 -13.36 17.49 17.80
N ALA A 332 -12.21 17.76 18.42
CA ALA A 332 -11.80 19.10 18.81
C ALA A 332 -11.32 19.96 17.62
N GLN A 333 -10.92 19.33 16.52
CA GLN A 333 -10.28 19.99 15.37
C GLN A 333 -11.00 19.70 14.06
N PRO A 334 -12.22 20.20 13.83
CA PRO A 334 -13.02 19.89 12.63
C PRO A 334 -12.37 20.34 11.31
N ILE A 335 -11.50 21.36 11.35
CA ILE A 335 -10.71 21.84 10.20
C ILE A 335 -9.38 21.08 10.08
N GLY A 336 -8.98 20.34 11.13
CA GLY A 336 -7.70 19.65 11.26
C GLY A 336 -6.64 20.54 11.91
N ALA A 337 -5.55 19.92 12.35
CA ALA A 337 -4.37 20.59 12.91
C ALA A 337 -3.43 21.15 11.84
N GLY A 338 -3.61 20.71 10.58
CA GLY A 338 -2.77 21.13 9.45
C GLY A 338 -1.88 20.01 8.90
N VAL A 339 -1.51 20.14 7.65
CA VAL A 339 -0.69 19.16 6.94
C VAL A 339 0.70 19.06 7.57
N GLY A 340 1.12 17.85 7.89
CA GLY A 340 2.39 17.56 8.57
C GLY A 340 2.35 17.62 10.09
N SER A 341 1.15 17.74 10.68
CA SER A 341 0.96 17.80 12.14
C SER A 341 1.01 16.44 12.83
N THR A 342 1.09 15.33 12.10
CA THR A 342 1.21 13.99 12.69
C THR A 342 2.15 13.05 11.93
N GLY A 343 2.45 11.91 12.50
CA GLY A 343 3.31 10.87 11.92
C GLY A 343 4.76 11.31 11.76
N SER A 344 5.43 10.79 10.74
CA SER A 344 6.85 11.09 10.53
C SER A 344 7.13 12.54 10.09
N ALA A 345 6.13 13.28 9.63
CA ALA A 345 6.27 14.70 9.32
C ALA A 345 6.37 15.54 10.59
N SER A 346 5.60 15.21 11.63
CA SER A 346 5.60 15.95 12.91
C SER A 346 6.91 15.83 13.69
N ILE A 347 7.77 14.86 13.38
CA ILE A 347 9.12 14.77 13.96
C ILE A 347 9.98 15.99 13.57
N LEU A 348 9.62 16.66 12.48
CA LEU A 348 10.30 17.88 12.00
C LEU A 348 9.71 19.18 12.60
N SER A 349 8.69 19.08 13.44
CA SER A 349 8.05 20.19 14.16
C SER A 349 8.48 20.21 15.63
N ASP A 350 8.07 21.25 16.35
CA ASP A 350 8.36 21.39 17.78
C ASP A 350 7.60 20.38 18.66
N GLU A 351 6.45 19.87 18.18
CA GLU A 351 5.63 18.89 18.87
C GLU A 351 5.42 17.64 17.99
N THR A 352 5.89 16.49 18.46
CA THR A 352 5.71 15.22 17.77
C THR A 352 4.38 14.58 18.18
N VAL A 353 3.48 14.42 17.22
CA VAL A 353 2.19 13.73 17.40
C VAL A 353 2.18 12.46 16.52
N ILE A 354 1.91 11.30 17.13
CA ILE A 354 1.81 10.02 16.42
C ILE A 354 0.40 9.46 16.57
N ILE A 355 -0.32 9.35 15.47
CA ILE A 355 -1.67 8.77 15.43
C ILE A 355 -1.61 7.43 14.70
N GLU A 356 -1.91 6.37 15.41
CA GLU A 356 -1.85 4.98 14.92
C GLU A 356 -3.19 4.51 14.33
N ASN A 357 -3.79 5.30 13.46
CA ASN A 357 -5.00 4.97 12.72
C ASN A 357 -5.05 5.82 11.45
N GLN A 358 -5.20 5.20 10.29
CA GLN A 358 -5.19 5.90 9.00
C GLN A 358 -6.27 6.97 8.88
N TYR A 359 -7.45 6.70 9.41
CA TYR A 359 -8.60 7.60 9.28
C TYR A 359 -8.47 8.79 10.23
N LEU A 360 -8.05 8.53 11.46
CA LEU A 360 -7.78 9.58 12.45
C LEU A 360 -6.54 10.40 12.06
N PHE A 361 -5.53 9.78 11.44
CA PHE A 361 -4.38 10.48 10.87
C PHE A 361 -4.85 11.51 9.83
N VAL A 362 -5.66 11.09 8.86
CA VAL A 362 -6.22 12.00 7.83
C VAL A 362 -7.12 13.07 8.46
N ALA A 363 -7.97 12.68 9.41
CA ALA A 363 -8.86 13.62 10.11
C ALA A 363 -8.08 14.66 10.92
N HIS A 364 -6.99 14.27 11.57
CA HIS A 364 -6.15 15.18 12.33
C HIS A 364 -5.45 16.21 11.42
N GLU A 365 -4.90 15.79 10.27
CA GLU A 365 -4.21 16.72 9.37
C GLU A 365 -5.17 17.60 8.55
N SER A 366 -6.24 17.00 8.01
CA SER A 366 -7.09 17.66 7.01
C SER A 366 -8.56 17.86 7.44
N GLY A 367 -8.86 17.59 8.70
CA GLY A 367 -10.19 17.78 9.29
C GLY A 367 -11.24 16.80 8.76
N TRP A 368 -12.47 17.04 9.11
CA TRP A 368 -13.61 16.19 8.71
C TRP A 368 -13.83 16.19 7.19
N LEU A 369 -13.60 17.32 6.55
CA LEU A 369 -13.73 17.44 5.10
C LEU A 369 -12.67 16.59 4.39
N GLY A 370 -11.43 16.61 4.86
CA GLY A 370 -10.36 15.77 4.31
C GLY A 370 -10.65 14.28 4.51
N LEU A 371 -11.10 13.89 5.70
CA LEU A 371 -11.52 12.51 5.97
C LEU A 371 -12.67 12.07 5.03
N ALA A 372 -13.68 12.93 4.82
CA ALA A 372 -14.79 12.64 3.93
C ALA A 372 -14.31 12.43 2.48
N TYR A 373 -13.42 13.28 1.97
CA TYR A 373 -12.82 13.12 0.64
C TYR A 373 -11.98 11.84 0.55
N PHE A 374 -11.17 11.53 1.57
CA PHE A 374 -10.37 10.30 1.58
C PHE A 374 -11.27 9.05 1.50
N ILE A 375 -12.33 8.98 2.32
CA ILE A 375 -13.29 7.88 2.30
C ILE A 375 -14.00 7.80 0.94
N LEU A 376 -14.39 8.94 0.37
CA LEU A 376 -15.04 8.99 -0.94
C LEU A 376 -14.12 8.49 -2.06
N ILE A 377 -12.86 8.91 -2.08
CA ILE A 377 -11.86 8.48 -3.06
C ILE A 377 -11.63 6.97 -2.94
N TYR A 378 -11.32 6.51 -1.73
CA TYR A 378 -11.01 5.11 -1.47
C TYR A 378 -12.21 4.20 -1.76
N GLY A 379 -13.39 4.58 -1.28
CA GLY A 379 -14.65 3.88 -1.53
C GLY A 379 -15.03 3.84 -3.02
N SER A 380 -14.80 4.94 -3.74
CA SER A 380 -15.03 4.99 -5.20
C SER A 380 -14.11 4.05 -5.97
N ILE A 381 -12.85 3.93 -5.56
CA ILE A 381 -11.92 2.97 -6.16
C ILE A 381 -12.36 1.53 -5.87
N LEU A 382 -12.68 1.23 -4.61
CA LEU A 382 -13.18 -0.10 -4.23
C LEU A 382 -14.46 -0.46 -4.99
N TRP A 383 -15.38 0.48 -5.13
CA TRP A 383 -16.61 0.28 -5.93
C TRP A 383 -16.31 -0.08 -7.38
N GLN A 384 -15.42 0.69 -8.02
CA GLN A 384 -15.01 0.43 -9.40
C GLN A 384 -14.30 -0.93 -9.56
N LEU A 385 -13.49 -1.34 -8.60
CA LEU A 385 -12.86 -2.66 -8.57
C LEU A 385 -13.90 -3.79 -8.37
N TRP A 386 -14.86 -3.57 -7.49
CA TRP A 386 -15.97 -4.51 -7.25
C TRP A 386 -16.82 -4.76 -8.48
N ASP A 387 -17.11 -3.72 -9.26
CA ASP A 387 -17.85 -3.87 -10.51
C ASP A 387 -17.14 -4.81 -11.51
N LYS A 388 -15.80 -4.86 -11.44
CA LYS A 388 -14.95 -5.77 -12.22
C LYS A 388 -14.54 -7.05 -11.50
N LYS A 389 -15.22 -7.48 -10.43
CA LYS A 389 -14.87 -8.66 -9.62
C LYS A 389 -14.80 -9.98 -10.37
N LYS A 390 -15.25 -10.04 -11.63
CA LYS A 390 -15.04 -11.21 -12.52
C LYS A 390 -13.60 -11.33 -12.98
N ASP A 391 -12.89 -10.20 -13.15
CA ASP A 391 -11.45 -10.15 -13.42
C ASP A 391 -10.67 -10.48 -12.14
N TRP A 392 -9.71 -11.38 -12.25
CA TRP A 392 -8.91 -11.82 -11.11
C TRP A 392 -8.07 -10.69 -10.51
N LEU A 393 -7.53 -9.79 -11.36
CA LEU A 393 -6.71 -8.67 -10.90
C LEU A 393 -7.56 -7.66 -10.11
N ALA A 394 -8.73 -7.28 -10.66
CA ALA A 394 -9.64 -6.37 -9.99
C ALA A 394 -10.13 -6.95 -8.65
N LEU A 395 -10.47 -8.25 -8.61
CA LEU A 395 -10.91 -8.91 -7.39
C LEU A 395 -9.78 -8.98 -6.34
N GLY A 396 -8.55 -9.30 -6.76
CA GLY A 396 -7.39 -9.36 -5.86
C GLY A 396 -7.06 -7.99 -5.25
N ILE A 397 -7.10 -6.91 -6.07
CA ILE A 397 -6.87 -5.55 -5.59
C ILE A 397 -8.01 -5.08 -4.69
N PHE A 398 -9.27 -5.36 -5.05
CA PHE A 398 -10.43 -5.07 -4.20
C PHE A 398 -10.31 -5.73 -2.83
N ALA A 399 -10.05 -7.03 -2.80
CA ALA A 399 -9.96 -7.79 -1.57
C ALA A 399 -8.78 -7.33 -0.69
N SER A 400 -7.60 -7.11 -1.30
CA SER A 400 -6.46 -6.54 -0.57
C SER A 400 -6.76 -5.12 -0.07
N GLY A 401 -7.51 -4.32 -0.83
CA GLY A 401 -7.99 -3.02 -0.36
C GLY A 401 -8.84 -3.12 0.89
N LEU A 402 -9.80 -4.04 0.94
CA LEU A 402 -10.58 -4.26 2.18
C LEU A 402 -9.68 -4.69 3.34
N GLY A 403 -8.69 -5.56 3.09
CA GLY A 403 -7.70 -5.93 4.10
C GLY A 403 -6.88 -4.74 4.59
N LEU A 404 -6.41 -3.86 3.69
CA LEU A 404 -5.69 -2.64 4.04
C LEU A 404 -6.58 -1.64 4.79
N ALA A 405 -7.88 -1.55 4.44
CA ALA A 405 -8.83 -0.73 5.19
C ALA A 405 -8.92 -1.16 6.67
N VAL A 406 -8.88 -2.47 6.94
CA VAL A 406 -8.87 -3.00 8.30
C VAL A 406 -7.54 -2.73 9.00
N ILE A 407 -6.41 -2.88 8.32
CA ILE A 407 -5.11 -2.47 8.87
C ILE A 407 -5.14 -0.97 9.20
N GLY A 408 -5.78 -0.15 8.36
CA GLY A 408 -5.95 1.28 8.53
C GLY A 408 -6.68 1.69 9.81
N LEU A 409 -7.49 0.81 10.41
CA LEU A 409 -8.10 1.05 11.72
C LEU A 409 -7.09 1.00 12.89
N LEU A 410 -5.91 0.42 12.66
CA LEU A 410 -4.90 0.18 13.69
C LEU A 410 -3.55 0.83 13.37
N LEU A 411 -3.28 1.18 12.11
CA LEU A 411 -2.01 1.75 11.65
C LEU A 411 -2.24 2.71 10.47
N PRO A 412 -1.45 3.78 10.31
CA PRO A 412 -1.51 4.65 9.13
C PRO A 412 -0.86 3.96 7.91
N VAL A 413 -1.52 2.94 7.37
CA VAL A 413 -1.00 1.99 6.39
C VAL A 413 -0.54 2.65 5.08
N PHE A 414 -1.15 3.76 4.66
CA PHE A 414 -0.77 4.48 3.45
C PHE A 414 0.31 5.54 3.68
N ALA A 415 0.72 5.78 4.92
CA ALA A 415 1.92 6.54 5.21
C ALA A 415 3.20 5.78 4.80
N ASP A 416 3.15 4.45 4.67
CA ASP A 416 4.26 3.67 4.12
C ASP A 416 4.34 3.79 2.60
N ASP A 417 5.53 4.10 2.09
CA ASP A 417 5.80 4.34 0.68
C ASP A 417 5.53 3.12 -0.19
N THR A 418 6.01 1.94 0.25
CA THR A 418 5.96 0.73 -0.56
C THR A 418 4.54 0.21 -0.68
N VAL A 419 3.84 0.07 0.45
CA VAL A 419 2.46 -0.43 0.49
C VAL A 419 1.55 0.49 -0.31
N SER A 420 1.65 1.81 -0.09
CA SER A 420 0.79 2.79 -0.74
C SER A 420 1.02 2.84 -2.25
N ILE A 421 2.26 3.00 -2.73
CA ILE A 421 2.56 3.07 -4.16
C ILE A 421 2.17 1.77 -4.89
N ILE A 422 2.41 0.61 -4.27
CA ILE A 422 2.05 -0.67 -4.90
C ILE A 422 0.53 -0.82 -5.00
N TRP A 423 -0.22 -0.63 -3.92
CA TRP A 423 -1.66 -0.84 -3.97
C TRP A 423 -2.37 0.20 -4.86
N TRP A 424 -2.03 1.49 -4.71
CA TRP A 424 -2.63 2.56 -5.49
C TRP A 424 -2.21 2.51 -6.97
N GLY A 425 -0.97 2.10 -7.25
CA GLY A 425 -0.50 1.85 -8.61
C GLY A 425 -1.27 0.72 -9.29
N LEU A 426 -1.47 -0.43 -8.61
CA LEU A 426 -2.29 -1.53 -9.11
C LEU A 426 -3.75 -1.11 -9.33
N ALA A 427 -4.33 -0.34 -8.42
CA ALA A 427 -5.67 0.21 -8.59
C ALA A 427 -5.74 1.12 -9.82
N GLY A 428 -4.75 1.98 -10.03
CA GLY A 428 -4.62 2.83 -11.23
C GLY A 428 -4.57 2.03 -12.53
N LEU A 429 -3.90 0.87 -12.54
CA LEU A 429 -3.87 -0.03 -13.71
C LEU A 429 -5.26 -0.57 -14.09
N VAL A 430 -6.09 -0.91 -13.11
CA VAL A 430 -7.41 -1.49 -13.35
C VAL A 430 -8.42 -0.39 -13.68
N VAL A 431 -8.43 0.68 -12.90
CA VAL A 431 -9.35 1.81 -13.09
C VAL A 431 -9.03 2.55 -14.39
N GLY A 432 -7.75 2.76 -14.72
CA GLY A 432 -7.30 3.36 -15.97
C GLY A 432 -7.64 2.52 -17.21
N GLY A 433 -7.72 1.20 -17.09
CA GLY A 433 -8.19 0.32 -18.15
C GLY A 433 -9.71 0.33 -18.36
N TRP A 434 -10.47 1.12 -17.59
CA TRP A 434 -11.91 1.24 -17.73
C TRP A 434 -12.27 2.14 -18.93
N GLY A 435 -13.13 1.67 -19.80
CA GLY A 435 -13.66 2.47 -20.94
C GLY A 435 -12.89 2.39 -22.25
N ILE A 436 -11.72 1.75 -22.30
CA ILE A 436 -10.93 1.63 -23.54
C ILE A 436 -11.61 0.71 -24.57
N GLY A 437 -12.57 -0.14 -24.16
CA GLY A 437 -13.30 -1.06 -25.05
C GLY A 437 -14.74 -0.69 -25.38
N ASN A 438 -15.32 0.30 -24.72
CA ASN A 438 -16.71 0.70 -24.94
C ASN A 438 -16.78 2.24 -24.86
N GLY A 439 -16.83 2.91 -26.00
CA GLY A 439 -16.97 4.37 -26.14
C GLY A 439 -18.27 4.97 -25.58
N LYS A 440 -18.76 4.46 -24.47
CA LYS A 440 -19.91 5.00 -23.74
C LYS A 440 -19.58 5.04 -22.25
N TRP A 441 -19.30 6.23 -21.74
CA TRP A 441 -19.68 6.64 -20.41
C TRP A 441 -21.21 6.54 -20.35
N GLY A 442 -21.75 5.50 -19.86
CA GLY A 442 -23.19 5.38 -19.87
C GLY A 442 -23.60 4.09 -19.18
N LEU A 443 -24.42 4.27 -18.17
CA LEU A 443 -25.55 3.44 -17.83
C LEU A 443 -25.72 2.29 -18.87
N ARG A 444 -25.18 1.12 -18.57
CA ARG A 444 -25.70 -0.09 -19.18
C ARG A 444 -27.09 -0.27 -18.57
N ASN A 445 -28.11 0.03 -19.32
CA ASN A 445 -29.34 -0.71 -19.22
C ASN A 445 -28.95 -2.19 -19.38
N GLU A 446 -29.13 -2.97 -18.31
CA GLU A 446 -29.11 -4.41 -18.14
C GLU A 446 -28.15 -5.25 -18.93
#